data_73e49877c00487b72a269fe5fbb5608c
#
_entry.id   73e49877c00487b72a269fe5fbb5608c
#
_cell.length_a   1.000
_cell.length_b   1.000
_cell.length_c   1.000
_cell.angle_alpha   90.00
_cell.angle_beta   90.00
_cell.angle_gamma   90.00
#
_symmetry.space_group_name_H-M   'P 1'
#
loop_
_entity.id
_entity.type
_entity.pdbx_description
1 polymer ?
#
loop_
_entity_poly.entity_id
_entity_poly.type
_entity_poly.pdbx_seq_one_letter_code
_entity_poly.pdbx_strand_id
1 'polypeptide(L)'
;MRLLVTGGCGFIGSNFIHYMLEKYPNYQIVNFDKLTYAGNLTSLKDIEDNPNYSFVQGDICDSIAVNEVMKEVDCVVHLAAESHVDRSIDDGSVFVRTNVLGTNTLLQSALAHNIKKFIHISTDEVYGSIKEGSFNEKDNLNPSSPYSSSKAGSDLLAMSYYTTYGLPVCITRCTNNFGPYQYPEKLIPFFISRLMDGKKVPVYGTGLNIRDWIYVEDHCSAVDFVLHNGTSGEIYNIDGGNELTNLEITYRILKMLGKDESSIEYVEDRKGHDFRYSLDGSKLEKMGWTPKYDFDTALEQTVKWYVENRWWWEPLKR
;
A
#
# COMPACT_ATOMS: atom_id res chain seq x y z
N MET A 1 -15.57 -17.55 -4.36
CA MET A 1 -15.57 -16.39 -3.45
C MET A 1 -15.69 -15.12 -4.29
N ARG A 2 -16.54 -14.20 -3.90
CA ARG A 2 -16.67 -12.88 -4.53
C ARG A 2 -16.00 -11.83 -3.63
N LEU A 3 -14.96 -11.21 -4.13
CA LEU A 3 -14.07 -10.32 -3.39
C LEU A 3 -14.26 -8.87 -3.86
N LEU A 4 -14.56 -7.95 -2.95
CA LEU A 4 -14.52 -6.52 -3.22
C LEU A 4 -13.12 -6.00 -2.88
N VAL A 5 -12.43 -5.44 -3.88
CA VAL A 5 -11.15 -4.77 -3.72
C VAL A 5 -11.36 -3.27 -3.93
N THR A 6 -11.20 -2.47 -2.89
CA THR A 6 -11.28 -1.02 -3.01
C THR A 6 -9.90 -0.44 -3.26
N GLY A 7 -9.80 0.59 -4.11
CA GLY A 7 -8.49 1.15 -4.51
C GLY A 7 -7.71 0.24 -5.46
N GLY A 8 -8.41 -0.63 -6.20
CA GLY A 8 -7.79 -1.63 -7.07
C GLY A 8 -7.10 -1.06 -8.31
N CYS A 9 -7.33 0.20 -8.68
CA CYS A 9 -6.59 0.89 -9.75
C CYS A 9 -5.31 1.57 -9.24
N GLY A 10 -5.04 1.54 -7.94
CA GLY A 10 -3.79 2.00 -7.33
C GLY A 10 -2.67 0.97 -7.46
N PHE A 11 -1.49 1.32 -6.95
CA PHE A 11 -0.27 0.50 -7.02
C PHE A 11 -0.45 -0.90 -6.42
N ILE A 12 -0.71 -0.98 -5.11
CA ILE A 12 -0.83 -2.28 -4.42
C ILE A 12 -2.09 -2.99 -4.90
N GLY A 13 -3.20 -2.25 -5.10
CA GLY A 13 -4.47 -2.81 -5.52
C GLY A 13 -4.43 -3.51 -6.88
N SER A 14 -3.76 -2.93 -7.88
CA SER A 14 -3.62 -3.55 -9.20
C SER A 14 -2.77 -4.83 -9.15
N ASN A 15 -1.65 -4.80 -8.43
CA ASN A 15 -0.82 -6.00 -8.21
C ASN A 15 -1.60 -7.09 -7.45
N PHE A 16 -2.37 -6.71 -6.44
CA PHE A 16 -3.19 -7.66 -5.67
C PHE A 16 -4.28 -8.31 -6.54
N ILE A 17 -4.94 -7.54 -7.41
CA ILE A 17 -5.94 -8.09 -8.33
C ILE A 17 -5.31 -9.09 -9.31
N HIS A 18 -4.17 -8.76 -9.92
CA HIS A 18 -3.43 -9.71 -10.77
C HIS A 18 -3.06 -10.99 -10.02
N TYR A 19 -2.44 -10.83 -8.84
CA TYR A 19 -2.05 -11.96 -7.98
C TYR A 19 -3.25 -12.88 -7.65
N MET A 20 -4.39 -12.30 -7.29
CA MET A 20 -5.58 -13.08 -6.90
C MET A 20 -6.24 -13.80 -8.09
N LEU A 21 -6.32 -13.15 -9.26
CA LEU A 21 -6.89 -13.77 -10.46
C LEU A 21 -6.01 -14.88 -10.99
N GLU A 22 -4.69 -14.75 -10.93
CA GLU A 22 -3.74 -15.80 -11.32
C GLU A 22 -3.82 -17.00 -10.37
N LYS A 23 -3.80 -16.74 -9.06
CA LYS A 23 -3.77 -17.78 -8.03
C LYS A 23 -5.11 -18.49 -7.85
N TYR A 24 -6.22 -17.76 -8.01
CA TYR A 24 -7.58 -18.24 -7.75
C TYR A 24 -8.50 -17.99 -8.96
N PRO A 25 -8.38 -18.74 -10.04
CA PRO A 25 -9.12 -18.50 -11.30
C PRO A 25 -10.65 -18.61 -11.15
N ASN A 26 -11.16 -19.13 -10.02
CA ASN A 26 -12.59 -19.23 -9.72
C ASN A 26 -13.09 -18.11 -8.80
N TYR A 27 -12.24 -17.17 -8.38
CA TYR A 27 -12.68 -16.04 -7.58
C TYR A 27 -13.19 -14.92 -8.49
N GLN A 28 -14.27 -14.29 -8.08
CA GLN A 28 -14.79 -13.09 -8.75
C GLN A 28 -14.28 -11.86 -8.01
N ILE A 29 -13.68 -10.93 -8.74
CA ILE A 29 -13.15 -9.69 -8.17
C ILE A 29 -13.96 -8.50 -8.69
N VAL A 30 -14.51 -7.74 -7.75
CA VAL A 30 -15.11 -6.43 -8.00
C VAL A 30 -14.11 -5.38 -7.56
N ASN A 31 -13.54 -4.65 -8.51
CA ASN A 31 -12.65 -3.53 -8.27
C ASN A 31 -13.48 -2.25 -8.13
N PHE A 32 -13.45 -1.63 -6.95
CA PHE A 32 -14.14 -0.37 -6.67
C PHE A 32 -13.12 0.75 -6.44
N ASP A 33 -13.02 1.68 -7.38
CA ASP A 33 -12.03 2.75 -7.35
C ASP A 33 -12.63 4.08 -7.81
N LYS A 34 -12.21 5.16 -7.17
CA LYS A 34 -12.66 6.51 -7.52
C LYS A 34 -11.94 7.09 -8.74
N LEU A 35 -10.80 6.52 -9.12
CA LEU A 35 -9.88 7.04 -10.14
C LEU A 35 -9.40 8.45 -9.80
N THR A 36 -8.83 8.61 -8.60
CA THR A 36 -8.12 9.83 -8.24
C THR A 36 -6.79 9.90 -9.00
N TYR A 37 -5.91 10.83 -8.64
CA TYR A 37 -4.67 11.06 -9.39
C TYR A 37 -3.74 9.82 -9.49
N ALA A 38 -3.80 8.91 -8.54
CA ALA A 38 -2.96 7.70 -8.51
C ALA A 38 -3.68 6.44 -9.01
N GLY A 39 -4.99 6.50 -9.24
CA GLY A 39 -5.76 5.41 -9.83
C GLY A 39 -5.60 5.37 -11.36
N ASN A 40 -5.11 4.23 -11.88
CA ASN A 40 -4.82 4.09 -13.31
C ASN A 40 -5.37 2.77 -13.86
N LEU A 41 -6.43 2.86 -14.67
CA LEU A 41 -7.04 1.69 -15.32
C LEU A 41 -6.08 0.95 -16.25
N THR A 42 -5.08 1.64 -16.82
CA THR A 42 -4.11 0.99 -17.71
C THR A 42 -3.26 -0.06 -17.00
N SER A 43 -3.19 -0.02 -15.66
CA SER A 43 -2.53 -1.05 -14.86
C SER A 43 -3.25 -2.41 -14.87
N LEU A 44 -4.52 -2.43 -15.29
CA LEU A 44 -5.39 -3.61 -15.30
C LEU A 44 -5.95 -3.92 -16.69
N LYS A 45 -5.34 -3.29 -17.72
CA LYS A 45 -5.85 -3.41 -19.09
C LYS A 45 -5.75 -4.83 -19.64
N ASP A 46 -4.73 -5.57 -19.25
CA ASP A 46 -4.50 -6.95 -19.66
C ASP A 46 -5.52 -7.95 -19.10
N ILE A 47 -6.26 -7.55 -18.08
CA ILE A 47 -7.33 -8.36 -17.46
C ILE A 47 -8.73 -7.76 -17.63
N GLU A 48 -8.89 -6.69 -18.42
CA GLU A 48 -10.19 -6.01 -18.56
C GLU A 48 -11.30 -6.94 -19.10
N ASP A 49 -10.94 -7.90 -19.95
CA ASP A 49 -11.87 -8.89 -20.55
C ASP A 49 -11.98 -10.19 -19.73
N ASN A 50 -11.33 -10.29 -18.56
CA ASN A 50 -11.42 -11.48 -17.71
C ASN A 50 -12.84 -11.61 -17.15
N PRO A 51 -13.58 -12.72 -17.39
CA PRO A 51 -14.97 -12.90 -16.93
C PRO A 51 -15.13 -12.88 -15.41
N ASN A 52 -14.04 -13.04 -14.67
CA ASN A 52 -14.00 -13.01 -13.21
C ASN A 52 -13.56 -11.64 -12.64
N TYR A 53 -13.34 -10.65 -13.51
CA TYR A 53 -13.01 -9.29 -13.11
C TYR A 53 -14.11 -8.32 -13.51
N SER A 54 -14.44 -7.39 -12.63
CA SER A 54 -15.32 -6.27 -12.95
C SER A 54 -14.84 -4.99 -12.29
N PHE A 55 -14.97 -3.88 -13.00
CA PHE A 55 -14.63 -2.55 -12.50
C PHE A 55 -15.89 -1.72 -12.28
N VAL A 56 -15.95 -1.06 -11.10
CA VAL A 56 -16.99 -0.09 -10.75
C VAL A 56 -16.31 1.20 -10.28
N GLN A 57 -16.56 2.30 -10.98
CA GLN A 57 -16.07 3.60 -10.54
C GLN A 57 -16.94 4.16 -9.44
N GLY A 58 -16.34 4.54 -8.30
CA GLY A 58 -17.07 5.17 -7.20
C GLY A 58 -16.19 5.58 -6.03
N ASP A 59 -16.76 6.45 -5.18
CA ASP A 59 -16.11 6.97 -3.97
C ASP A 59 -16.51 6.13 -2.76
N ILE A 60 -15.54 5.66 -1.98
CA ILE A 60 -15.81 4.95 -0.72
C ILE A 60 -16.55 5.79 0.32
N CYS A 61 -16.60 7.11 0.15
CA CYS A 61 -17.41 8.01 0.97
C CYS A 61 -18.88 8.10 0.52
N ASP A 62 -19.24 7.53 -0.63
CA ASP A 62 -20.61 7.48 -1.10
C ASP A 62 -21.30 6.21 -0.60
N SER A 63 -22.14 6.35 0.40
CA SER A 63 -22.85 5.23 1.03
C SER A 63 -23.78 4.48 0.09
N ILE A 64 -24.35 5.15 -0.92
CA ILE A 64 -25.24 4.51 -1.89
C ILE A 64 -24.41 3.63 -2.80
N ALA A 65 -23.34 4.18 -3.40
CA ALA A 65 -22.44 3.42 -4.27
C ALA A 65 -21.79 2.25 -3.53
N VAL A 66 -21.33 2.46 -2.29
CA VAL A 66 -20.75 1.41 -1.45
C VAL A 66 -21.76 0.29 -1.16
N ASN A 67 -22.99 0.62 -0.81
CA ASN A 67 -24.03 -0.39 -0.58
C ASN A 67 -24.36 -1.20 -1.84
N GLU A 68 -24.34 -0.57 -3.03
CA GLU A 68 -24.58 -1.30 -4.29
C GLU A 68 -23.47 -2.32 -4.59
N VAL A 69 -22.19 -1.93 -4.47
CA VAL A 69 -21.07 -2.83 -4.76
C VAL A 69 -20.86 -3.89 -3.69
N MET A 70 -21.38 -3.69 -2.48
CA MET A 70 -21.30 -4.64 -1.38
C MET A 70 -22.26 -5.82 -1.53
N LYS A 71 -23.27 -5.71 -2.40
CA LYS A 71 -24.23 -6.80 -2.66
C LYS A 71 -23.50 -8.03 -3.18
N GLU A 72 -23.85 -9.20 -2.61
CA GLU A 72 -23.29 -10.51 -2.97
C GLU A 72 -21.76 -10.64 -2.80
N VAL A 73 -21.12 -9.72 -2.11
CA VAL A 73 -19.69 -9.83 -1.76
C VAL A 73 -19.53 -10.76 -0.57
N ASP A 74 -18.53 -11.64 -0.63
CA ASP A 74 -18.16 -12.51 0.49
C ASP A 74 -17.16 -11.83 1.41
N CYS A 75 -16.13 -11.19 0.85
CA CYS A 75 -15.02 -10.60 1.58
C CYS A 75 -14.63 -9.24 0.97
N VAL A 76 -14.05 -8.39 1.79
CA VAL A 76 -13.54 -7.06 1.39
C VAL A 76 -12.03 -6.99 1.65
N VAL A 77 -11.28 -6.50 0.69
CA VAL A 77 -9.89 -6.03 0.87
C VAL A 77 -9.85 -4.54 0.61
N HIS A 78 -9.67 -3.78 1.67
CA HIS A 78 -9.77 -2.32 1.65
C HIS A 78 -8.40 -1.67 1.50
N LEU A 79 -8.04 -1.31 0.25
CA LEU A 79 -6.78 -0.66 -0.12
C LEU A 79 -6.97 0.84 -0.47
N ALA A 80 -8.20 1.28 -0.72
CA ALA A 80 -8.48 2.67 -1.08
C ALA A 80 -8.07 3.63 0.03
N ALA A 81 -7.15 4.53 -0.26
CA ALA A 81 -6.66 5.55 0.67
C ALA A 81 -6.00 6.70 -0.08
N GLU A 82 -5.99 7.88 0.53
CA GLU A 82 -5.01 8.91 0.22
C GLU A 82 -3.71 8.57 0.97
N SER A 83 -2.54 8.59 0.29
CA SER A 83 -1.31 7.98 0.83
C SER A 83 -0.04 8.82 0.67
N HIS A 84 -0.12 10.06 0.13
CA HIS A 84 1.05 10.90 -0.06
C HIS A 84 1.29 11.82 1.12
N VAL A 85 2.33 11.56 1.92
CA VAL A 85 2.61 12.29 3.17
C VAL A 85 2.74 13.80 2.93
N ASP A 86 3.52 14.25 1.93
CA ASP A 86 3.74 15.68 1.70
C ASP A 86 2.41 16.40 1.37
N ARG A 87 1.54 15.80 0.57
CA ARG A 87 0.18 16.34 0.32
C ARG A 87 -0.67 16.40 1.59
N SER A 88 -0.48 15.47 2.53
CA SER A 88 -1.20 15.50 3.81
C SER A 88 -0.76 16.66 4.71
N ILE A 89 0.49 17.10 4.57
CA ILE A 89 1.03 18.27 5.28
C ILE A 89 0.44 19.57 4.72
N ASP A 90 0.22 19.61 3.40
CA ASP A 90 -0.40 20.77 2.72
C ASP A 90 -1.91 20.85 3.01
N ASP A 91 -2.65 19.74 2.92
CA ASP A 91 -4.08 19.62 3.25
C ASP A 91 -4.43 18.23 3.78
N GLY A 92 -4.63 18.13 5.09
CA GLY A 92 -5.06 16.90 5.76
C GLY A 92 -6.55 16.54 5.56
N SER A 93 -7.39 17.46 5.07
CA SER A 93 -8.84 17.29 5.03
C SER A 93 -9.27 16.13 4.14
N VAL A 94 -8.65 16.00 2.96
CA VAL A 94 -8.95 14.90 2.03
C VAL A 94 -8.55 13.53 2.61
N PHE A 95 -7.48 13.49 3.42
CA PHE A 95 -7.03 12.26 4.11
C PHE A 95 -8.02 11.82 5.19
N VAL A 96 -8.51 12.75 6.01
CA VAL A 96 -9.56 12.46 7.00
C VAL A 96 -10.83 11.98 6.32
N ARG A 97 -11.25 12.66 5.26
CA ARG A 97 -12.44 12.27 4.51
C ARG A 97 -12.29 10.86 3.91
N THR A 98 -11.24 10.60 3.16
CA THR A 98 -11.06 9.32 2.48
C THR A 98 -10.73 8.21 3.46
N ASN A 99 -9.68 8.40 4.29
CA ASN A 99 -9.14 7.31 5.09
C ASN A 99 -10.01 7.01 6.33
N VAL A 100 -10.65 8.02 6.93
CA VAL A 100 -11.47 7.82 8.13
C VAL A 100 -12.95 7.65 7.77
N LEU A 101 -13.56 8.66 7.12
CA LEU A 101 -14.98 8.61 6.78
C LEU A 101 -15.27 7.51 5.74
N GLY A 102 -14.44 7.39 4.69
CA GLY A 102 -14.60 6.35 3.68
C GLY A 102 -14.50 4.94 4.27
N THR A 103 -13.52 4.70 5.17
CA THR A 103 -13.41 3.43 5.90
C THR A 103 -14.67 3.17 6.74
N ASN A 104 -15.15 4.17 7.47
CA ASN A 104 -16.39 4.01 8.25
C ASN A 104 -17.59 3.64 7.37
N THR A 105 -17.74 4.26 6.20
CA THR A 105 -18.81 3.94 5.25
C THR A 105 -18.74 2.49 4.77
N LEU A 106 -17.53 2.00 4.46
CA LEU A 106 -17.31 0.60 4.08
C LEU A 106 -17.63 -0.36 5.22
N LEU A 107 -17.19 -0.06 6.46
CA LEU A 107 -17.46 -0.89 7.63
C LEU A 107 -18.95 -0.97 7.96
N GLN A 108 -19.70 0.13 7.86
CA GLN A 108 -21.16 0.16 8.03
C GLN A 108 -21.84 -0.75 6.99
N SER A 109 -21.46 -0.63 5.74
CA SER A 109 -22.02 -1.45 4.66
C SER A 109 -21.63 -2.93 4.81
N ALA A 110 -20.38 -3.22 5.18
CA ALA A 110 -19.92 -4.58 5.44
C ALA A 110 -20.71 -5.25 6.56
N LEU A 111 -21.02 -4.51 7.63
CA LEU A 111 -21.87 -4.99 8.72
C LEU A 111 -23.30 -5.29 8.24
N ALA A 112 -23.90 -4.37 7.48
CA ALA A 112 -25.28 -4.51 6.97
C ALA A 112 -25.42 -5.71 6.00
N HIS A 113 -24.37 -6.07 5.27
CA HIS A 113 -24.35 -7.17 4.31
C HIS A 113 -23.75 -8.47 4.86
N ASN A 114 -23.44 -8.53 6.16
CA ASN A 114 -22.87 -9.72 6.82
C ASN A 114 -21.62 -10.28 6.13
N ILE A 115 -20.66 -9.42 5.79
CA ILE A 115 -19.40 -9.77 5.14
C ILE A 115 -18.63 -10.78 5.99
N LYS A 116 -18.11 -11.84 5.36
CA LYS A 116 -17.43 -12.97 6.03
C LYS A 116 -16.02 -12.61 6.52
N LYS A 117 -15.36 -11.66 5.86
CA LYS A 117 -14.02 -11.17 6.23
C LYS A 117 -13.80 -9.76 5.65
N PHE A 118 -13.26 -8.86 6.45
CA PHE A 118 -12.87 -7.51 6.07
C PHE A 118 -11.38 -7.33 6.39
N ILE A 119 -10.55 -7.20 5.35
CA ILE A 119 -9.12 -6.92 5.50
C ILE A 119 -8.91 -5.41 5.32
N HIS A 120 -8.48 -4.75 6.37
CA HIS A 120 -8.12 -3.33 6.36
C HIS A 120 -6.61 -3.19 6.16
N ILE A 121 -6.20 -2.59 5.06
CA ILE A 121 -4.78 -2.37 4.77
C ILE A 121 -4.33 -1.05 5.39
N SER A 122 -3.37 -1.12 6.30
CA SER A 122 -2.77 -0.01 7.01
C SER A 122 -1.27 0.10 6.73
N THR A 123 -0.54 0.83 7.53
CA THR A 123 0.88 1.18 7.34
C THR A 123 1.62 1.13 8.67
N ASP A 124 2.92 0.89 8.63
CA ASP A 124 3.86 1.01 9.76
C ASP A 124 3.92 2.45 10.33
N GLU A 125 3.65 3.46 9.51
CA GLU A 125 3.67 4.87 9.91
C GLU A 125 2.69 5.20 11.06
N VAL A 126 1.70 4.34 11.31
CA VAL A 126 0.77 4.52 12.44
C VAL A 126 1.46 4.38 13.81
N TYR A 127 2.58 3.65 13.87
CA TYR A 127 3.37 3.51 15.09
C TYR A 127 4.30 4.70 15.38
N GLY A 128 4.65 5.47 14.34
CA GLY A 128 5.65 6.53 14.41
C GLY A 128 7.08 6.02 14.26
N SER A 129 8.04 6.84 14.67
CA SER A 129 9.47 6.53 14.51
C SER A 129 10.03 5.75 15.72
N ILE A 130 10.93 4.80 15.46
CA ILE A 130 11.62 4.01 16.48
C ILE A 130 13.13 4.03 16.25
N LYS A 131 13.92 4.28 17.30
CA LYS A 131 15.39 4.31 17.19
C LYS A 131 16.02 2.93 17.20
N GLU A 132 15.55 2.05 18.10
CA GLU A 132 16.06 0.72 18.31
C GLU A 132 14.91 -0.28 18.47
N GLY A 133 15.11 -1.53 18.07
CA GLY A 133 14.09 -2.56 18.06
C GLY A 133 13.09 -2.40 16.91
N SER A 134 11.94 -3.07 17.03
CA SER A 134 10.88 -3.08 16.02
C SER A 134 9.52 -3.07 16.70
N PHE A 135 8.54 -2.40 16.10
CA PHE A 135 7.17 -2.39 16.60
C PHE A 135 6.47 -3.73 16.36
N ASN A 136 5.83 -4.24 17.40
CA ASN A 136 4.91 -5.37 17.30
C ASN A 136 3.44 -4.89 17.29
N GLU A 137 2.50 -5.78 17.02
CA GLU A 137 1.09 -5.43 16.82
C GLU A 137 0.39 -4.88 18.07
N LYS A 138 1.00 -5.03 19.27
CA LYS A 138 0.45 -4.56 20.55
C LYS A 138 0.97 -3.19 20.95
N ASP A 139 1.95 -2.66 20.22
CA ASP A 139 2.51 -1.36 20.53
C ASP A 139 1.51 -0.23 20.26
N ASN A 140 1.66 0.84 21.01
CA ASN A 140 0.78 2.01 20.90
C ASN A 140 1.01 2.75 19.58
N LEU A 141 -0.08 3.30 19.03
CA LEU A 141 -0.01 4.17 17.87
C LEU A 141 0.47 5.57 18.27
N ASN A 142 1.44 6.09 17.53
CA ASN A 142 2.00 7.43 17.74
C ASN A 142 2.35 8.12 16.41
N PRO A 143 1.36 8.30 15.51
CA PRO A 143 1.57 8.82 14.17
C PRO A 143 2.08 10.26 14.19
N SER A 144 2.99 10.61 13.26
CA SER A 144 3.67 11.92 13.18
C SER A 144 3.13 12.84 12.08
N SER A 145 2.34 12.34 11.15
CA SER A 145 1.80 13.10 10.01
C SER A 145 0.27 13.04 9.93
N PRO A 146 -0.39 14.00 9.23
CA PRO A 146 -1.84 13.91 8.99
C PRO A 146 -2.25 12.63 8.26
N TYR A 147 -1.43 12.14 7.32
CA TYR A 147 -1.63 10.85 6.67
C TYR A 147 -1.63 9.72 7.68
N SER A 148 -0.54 9.53 8.42
CA SER A 148 -0.42 8.43 9.38
C SER A 148 -1.47 8.52 10.50
N SER A 149 -1.83 9.74 10.94
CA SER A 149 -2.92 9.96 11.89
C SER A 149 -4.28 9.53 11.33
N SER A 150 -4.56 9.80 10.06
CA SER A 150 -5.80 9.36 9.40
C SER A 150 -5.86 7.83 9.26
N LYS A 151 -4.73 7.17 9.00
CA LYS A 151 -4.62 5.71 8.95
C LYS A 151 -4.80 5.09 10.34
N ALA A 152 -4.16 5.66 11.38
CA ALA A 152 -4.39 5.25 12.77
C ALA A 152 -5.86 5.38 13.18
N GLY A 153 -6.53 6.47 12.78
CA GLY A 153 -7.95 6.67 13.01
C GLY A 153 -8.81 5.60 12.33
N SER A 154 -8.48 5.20 11.10
CA SER A 154 -9.17 4.12 10.40
C SER A 154 -8.93 2.73 11.01
N ASP A 155 -7.72 2.45 11.51
CA ASP A 155 -7.40 1.24 12.27
C ASP A 155 -8.28 1.11 13.52
N LEU A 156 -8.36 2.19 14.30
CA LEU A 156 -9.18 2.22 15.52
C LEU A 156 -10.67 2.04 15.22
N LEU A 157 -11.16 2.65 14.13
CA LEU A 157 -12.54 2.42 13.68
C LEU A 157 -12.76 0.95 13.30
N ALA A 158 -11.89 0.37 12.50
CA ALA A 158 -12.01 -1.02 12.06
C ALA A 158 -12.04 -1.98 13.26
N MET A 159 -11.17 -1.80 14.25
CA MET A 159 -11.16 -2.59 15.49
C MET A 159 -12.41 -2.36 16.34
N SER A 160 -12.95 -1.12 16.37
CA SER A 160 -14.18 -0.85 17.10
C SER A 160 -15.40 -1.59 16.53
N TYR A 161 -15.45 -1.77 15.20
CA TYR A 161 -16.50 -2.57 14.56
C TYR A 161 -16.42 -4.05 14.90
N TYR A 162 -15.21 -4.60 15.02
CA TYR A 162 -15.04 -5.95 15.56
C TYR A 162 -15.51 -6.04 17.01
N THR A 163 -15.04 -5.15 17.88
CA THR A 163 -15.32 -5.21 19.32
C THR A 163 -16.80 -4.97 19.63
N THR A 164 -17.43 -4.03 18.93
CA THR A 164 -18.81 -3.60 19.22
C THR A 164 -19.85 -4.48 18.52
N TYR A 165 -19.59 -4.84 17.27
CA TYR A 165 -20.59 -5.50 16.41
C TYR A 165 -20.20 -6.90 15.98
N GLY A 166 -18.97 -7.37 16.27
CA GLY A 166 -18.49 -8.68 15.84
C GLY A 166 -18.18 -8.77 14.34
N LEU A 167 -18.03 -7.62 13.64
CA LEU A 167 -17.64 -7.64 12.24
C LEU A 167 -16.26 -8.32 12.08
N PRO A 168 -16.10 -9.34 11.24
CA PRO A 168 -14.87 -10.12 11.14
C PRO A 168 -13.74 -9.36 10.43
N VAL A 169 -13.16 -8.39 11.12
CA VAL A 169 -12.06 -7.53 10.64
C VAL A 169 -10.71 -8.14 10.96
N CYS A 170 -9.76 -8.06 10.01
CA CYS A 170 -8.33 -8.15 10.26
C CYS A 170 -7.66 -6.86 9.75
N ILE A 171 -6.63 -6.40 10.44
CA ILE A 171 -5.81 -5.26 10.00
C ILE A 171 -4.44 -5.77 9.60
N THR A 172 -3.89 -5.29 8.49
CA THR A 172 -2.49 -5.47 8.15
C THR A 172 -1.78 -4.13 8.19
N ARG A 173 -0.60 -4.06 8.82
CA ARG A 173 0.28 -2.89 8.80
C ARG A 173 1.54 -3.28 8.07
N CYS A 174 1.78 -2.65 6.94
CA CYS A 174 2.91 -3.00 6.08
C CYS A 174 3.95 -1.89 6.07
N THR A 175 5.18 -2.30 5.84
CA THR A 175 6.33 -1.45 5.57
C THR A 175 6.31 -0.87 4.15
N ASN A 176 7.39 -0.16 3.73
CA ASN A 176 7.44 0.51 2.44
C ASN A 176 7.41 -0.48 1.28
N ASN A 177 6.37 -0.41 0.47
CA ASN A 177 6.21 -1.23 -0.72
C ASN A 177 6.94 -0.63 -1.93
N PHE A 178 7.47 -1.49 -2.81
CA PHE A 178 8.01 -1.11 -4.11
C PHE A 178 7.71 -2.18 -5.15
N GLY A 179 7.71 -1.81 -6.44
CA GLY A 179 7.42 -2.75 -7.52
C GLY A 179 6.77 -2.11 -8.75
N PRO A 180 6.33 -2.93 -9.72
CA PRO A 180 5.57 -2.51 -10.89
C PRO A 180 4.32 -1.70 -10.55
N TYR A 181 3.94 -0.76 -11.41
CA TYR A 181 2.74 0.08 -11.26
C TYR A 181 2.75 1.05 -10.08
N GLN A 182 3.87 1.24 -9.37
CA GLN A 182 3.97 2.26 -8.33
C GLN A 182 4.03 3.66 -8.96
N TYR A 183 3.16 4.56 -8.47
CA TYR A 183 3.05 5.92 -9.00
C TYR A 183 4.39 6.68 -8.91
N PRO A 184 4.85 7.39 -9.97
CA PRO A 184 6.20 7.94 -10.08
C PRO A 184 6.45 9.20 -9.22
N GLU A 185 5.76 9.32 -8.07
CA GLU A 185 6.03 10.30 -7.02
C GLU A 185 6.75 9.70 -5.81
N LYS A 186 6.75 8.36 -5.68
CA LYS A 186 7.41 7.64 -4.58
C LYS A 186 8.88 7.41 -4.90
N LEU A 187 9.74 7.32 -3.87
CA LEU A 187 11.21 7.36 -3.96
C LEU A 187 11.76 6.50 -5.12
N ILE A 188 11.49 5.20 -5.13
CA ILE A 188 12.08 4.28 -6.12
C ILE A 188 11.64 4.63 -7.55
N PRO A 189 10.35 4.67 -7.90
CA PRO A 189 9.92 4.99 -9.26
C PRO A 189 10.23 6.44 -9.66
N PHE A 190 10.21 7.38 -8.72
CA PHE A 190 10.59 8.75 -8.97
C PHE A 190 12.06 8.88 -9.37
N PHE A 191 12.96 8.21 -8.65
CA PHE A 191 14.38 8.23 -8.96
C PHE A 191 14.68 7.54 -10.28
N ILE A 192 14.10 6.36 -10.53
CA ILE A 192 14.25 5.67 -11.81
C ILE A 192 13.82 6.58 -12.96
N SER A 193 12.62 7.15 -12.88
CA SER A 193 12.06 7.98 -13.96
C SER A 193 12.89 9.25 -14.22
N ARG A 194 13.41 9.91 -13.17
CA ARG A 194 14.28 11.09 -13.31
C ARG A 194 15.62 10.74 -13.95
N LEU A 195 16.25 9.65 -13.51
CA LEU A 195 17.53 9.21 -14.07
C LEU A 195 17.42 8.79 -15.54
N MET A 196 16.30 8.16 -15.92
CA MET A 196 15.99 7.86 -17.32
C MET A 196 15.83 9.11 -18.18
N ASP A 197 15.36 10.23 -17.59
CA ASP A 197 15.28 11.53 -18.25
C ASP A 197 16.59 12.33 -18.20
N GLY A 198 17.67 11.76 -17.66
CA GLY A 198 18.96 12.45 -17.49
C GLY A 198 18.95 13.54 -16.41
N LYS A 199 17.97 13.52 -15.51
CA LYS A 199 17.82 14.49 -14.40
C LYS A 199 18.46 13.93 -13.13
N LYS A 200 18.92 14.83 -12.25
CA LYS A 200 19.40 14.46 -10.91
C LYS A 200 18.25 14.02 -10.01
N VAL A 201 18.57 13.18 -9.03
CA VAL A 201 17.63 12.72 -8.01
C VAL A 201 17.81 13.52 -6.71
N PRO A 202 16.72 14.09 -6.14
CA PRO A 202 16.80 14.84 -4.91
C PRO A 202 16.86 13.88 -3.71
N VAL A 203 17.93 13.98 -2.92
CA VAL A 203 18.08 13.28 -1.65
C VAL A 203 17.81 14.27 -0.53
N TYR A 204 16.79 13.99 0.29
CA TYR A 204 16.40 14.83 1.43
C TYR A 204 17.45 14.75 2.55
N GLY A 205 17.89 15.92 3.06
CA GLY A 205 18.84 16.03 4.15
C GLY A 205 20.13 15.25 3.86
N THR A 206 20.48 14.31 4.72
CA THR A 206 21.65 13.42 4.56
C THR A 206 21.32 12.12 3.83
N GLY A 207 20.06 11.81 3.59
CA GLY A 207 19.62 10.53 3.01
C GLY A 207 19.76 9.33 3.96
N LEU A 208 20.04 9.54 5.24
CA LEU A 208 20.26 8.48 6.24
C LEU A 208 18.97 7.99 6.92
N ASN A 209 17.82 8.49 6.52
CA ASN A 209 16.53 7.96 6.99
C ASN A 209 16.38 6.51 6.57
N ILE A 210 16.03 5.64 7.50
CA ILE A 210 15.94 4.20 7.31
C ILE A 210 14.49 3.79 7.09
N ARG A 211 14.27 2.93 6.09
CA ARG A 211 12.98 2.30 5.80
C ARG A 211 13.22 0.80 5.62
N ASP A 212 12.27 0.02 6.08
CA ASP A 212 12.17 -1.36 5.67
C ASP A 212 11.39 -1.44 4.34
N TRP A 213 11.80 -2.33 3.45
CA TRP A 213 11.28 -2.42 2.08
C TRP A 213 10.77 -3.81 1.77
N ILE A 214 9.54 -3.86 1.25
CA ILE A 214 8.92 -5.11 0.80
C ILE A 214 8.53 -5.03 -0.68
N TYR A 215 8.80 -6.09 -1.42
CA TYR A 215 8.33 -6.21 -2.80
C TYR A 215 6.81 -6.37 -2.83
N VAL A 216 6.15 -5.70 -3.77
CA VAL A 216 4.69 -5.64 -3.80
C VAL A 216 4.01 -7.00 -3.91
N GLU A 217 4.63 -7.97 -4.61
CA GLU A 217 4.08 -9.33 -4.72
C GLU A 217 4.14 -10.08 -3.38
N ASP A 218 5.19 -9.88 -2.57
CA ASP A 218 5.26 -10.42 -1.22
C ASP A 218 4.17 -9.81 -0.34
N HIS A 219 3.96 -8.49 -0.41
CA HIS A 219 2.85 -7.85 0.30
C HIS A 219 1.49 -8.41 -0.15
N CYS A 220 1.26 -8.57 -1.46
CA CYS A 220 0.03 -9.19 -1.97
C CYS A 220 -0.16 -10.62 -1.42
N SER A 221 0.92 -11.41 -1.37
CA SER A 221 0.89 -12.75 -0.81
C SER A 221 0.60 -12.79 0.69
N ALA A 222 1.10 -11.78 1.46
CA ALA A 222 0.79 -11.63 2.88
C ALA A 222 -0.68 -11.27 3.11
N VAL A 223 -1.23 -10.34 2.33
CA VAL A 223 -2.65 -9.95 2.39
C VAL A 223 -3.54 -11.15 2.06
N ASP A 224 -3.20 -11.91 1.03
CA ASP A 224 -3.89 -13.16 0.69
C ASP A 224 -3.80 -14.19 1.82
N PHE A 225 -2.63 -14.36 2.43
CA PHE A 225 -2.44 -15.25 3.57
C PHE A 225 -3.34 -14.85 4.75
N VAL A 226 -3.40 -13.56 5.09
CA VAL A 226 -4.27 -13.04 6.17
C VAL A 226 -5.75 -13.18 5.80
N LEU A 227 -6.13 -12.97 4.54
CA LEU A 227 -7.51 -13.15 4.07
C LEU A 227 -8.00 -14.58 4.36
N HIS A 228 -7.17 -15.59 4.14
CA HIS A 228 -7.56 -17.01 4.30
C HIS A 228 -7.29 -17.56 5.69
N ASN A 229 -6.24 -17.12 6.38
CA ASN A 229 -5.76 -17.72 7.63
C ASN A 229 -5.83 -16.78 8.84
N GLY A 230 -6.05 -15.48 8.62
CA GLY A 230 -6.08 -14.49 9.69
C GLY A 230 -7.27 -14.68 10.64
N THR A 231 -7.03 -14.51 11.92
CA THR A 231 -8.07 -14.50 12.97
C THR A 231 -8.72 -13.14 13.05
N SER A 232 -10.06 -13.10 13.03
CA SER A 232 -10.82 -11.86 13.15
C SER A 232 -10.53 -11.15 14.49
N GLY A 233 -10.41 -9.83 14.44
CA GLY A 233 -10.01 -9.01 15.59
C GLY A 233 -8.50 -8.89 15.79
N GLU A 234 -7.69 -9.49 14.91
CA GLU A 234 -6.23 -9.46 15.02
C GLU A 234 -5.59 -8.47 14.03
N ILE A 235 -4.43 -7.96 14.44
CA ILE A 235 -3.56 -7.11 13.63
C ILE A 235 -2.35 -7.97 13.21
N TYR A 236 -1.83 -7.71 12.01
CA TYR A 236 -0.69 -8.41 11.42
C TYR A 236 0.31 -7.41 10.84
N ASN A 237 1.51 -7.38 11.37
CA ASN A 237 2.61 -6.64 10.78
C ASN A 237 3.19 -7.41 9.59
N ILE A 238 3.43 -6.70 8.50
CA ILE A 238 4.01 -7.24 7.28
C ILE A 238 5.31 -6.47 7.02
N ASP A 239 6.43 -7.05 7.40
CA ASP A 239 7.77 -6.52 7.18
C ASP A 239 8.41 -7.14 5.95
N GLY A 240 9.40 -6.46 5.38
CA GLY A 240 10.22 -6.98 4.30
C GLY A 240 11.55 -7.54 4.77
N GLY A 241 11.95 -7.23 6.01
CA GLY A 241 13.25 -7.58 6.56
C GLY A 241 14.43 -6.89 5.90
N ASN A 242 14.20 -5.78 5.17
CA ASN A 242 15.20 -5.08 4.35
C ASN A 242 15.32 -3.61 4.77
N GLU A 243 15.86 -3.37 5.96
CA GLU A 243 16.12 -2.02 6.44
C GLU A 243 17.30 -1.39 5.70
N LEU A 244 17.03 -0.37 4.92
CA LEU A 244 18.01 0.36 4.12
C LEU A 244 17.79 1.86 4.25
N THR A 245 18.90 2.61 4.20
CA THR A 245 18.84 4.06 4.10
C THR A 245 18.37 4.51 2.72
N ASN A 246 17.74 5.68 2.63
CA ASN A 246 17.38 6.26 1.34
C ASN A 246 18.59 6.42 0.41
N LEU A 247 19.77 6.67 0.97
CA LEU A 247 21.00 6.80 0.22
C LEU A 247 21.48 5.46 -0.36
N GLU A 248 21.39 4.35 0.41
CA GLU A 248 21.72 3.01 -0.07
C GLU A 248 20.80 2.59 -1.23
N ILE A 249 19.50 2.87 -1.14
CA ILE A 249 18.56 2.66 -2.25
C ILE A 249 18.97 3.49 -3.47
N THR A 250 19.33 4.76 -3.25
CA THR A 250 19.78 5.65 -4.33
C THR A 250 20.99 5.08 -5.05
N TYR A 251 22.01 4.64 -4.34
CA TYR A 251 23.20 4.05 -4.95
C TYR A 251 22.92 2.78 -5.75
N ARG A 252 22.03 1.91 -5.25
CA ARG A 252 21.63 0.71 -5.98
C ARG A 252 20.94 1.07 -7.32
N ILE A 253 20.01 2.02 -7.29
CA ILE A 253 19.30 2.49 -8.51
C ILE A 253 20.29 3.13 -9.50
N LEU A 254 21.20 3.99 -9.01
CA LEU A 254 22.25 4.60 -9.85
C LEU A 254 23.08 3.52 -10.54
N LYS A 255 23.58 2.54 -9.80
CA LYS A 255 24.38 1.43 -10.34
C LYS A 255 23.62 0.65 -11.41
N MET A 256 22.35 0.30 -11.17
CA MET A 256 21.52 -0.45 -12.11
C MET A 256 21.26 0.32 -13.41
N LEU A 257 21.21 1.65 -13.36
CA LEU A 257 21.01 2.52 -14.52
C LEU A 257 22.32 3.05 -15.15
N GLY A 258 23.49 2.58 -14.69
CA GLY A 258 24.80 3.01 -15.20
C GLY A 258 25.09 4.50 -14.91
N LYS A 259 24.63 5.00 -13.78
CA LYS A 259 24.84 6.37 -13.30
C LYS A 259 25.79 6.38 -12.10
N ASP A 260 26.31 7.56 -11.77
CA ASP A 260 27.19 7.80 -10.62
C ASP A 260 26.63 8.87 -9.67
N GLU A 261 27.36 9.17 -8.60
CA GLU A 261 26.98 10.11 -7.56
C GLU A 261 26.78 11.55 -8.07
N SER A 262 27.31 11.93 -9.23
CA SER A 262 27.07 13.25 -9.83
C SER A 262 25.60 13.46 -10.20
N SER A 263 24.85 12.38 -10.27
CA SER A 263 23.39 12.36 -10.48
C SER A 263 22.58 12.62 -9.20
N ILE A 264 23.21 12.76 -8.04
CA ILE A 264 22.55 13.12 -6.79
C ILE A 264 22.54 14.65 -6.62
N GLU A 265 21.44 15.15 -6.08
CA GLU A 265 21.28 16.50 -5.60
C GLU A 265 20.73 16.47 -4.16
N TYR A 266 21.52 16.94 -3.20
CA TYR A 266 21.06 17.04 -1.82
C TYR A 266 20.16 18.26 -1.67
N VAL A 267 18.98 18.07 -1.09
CA VAL A 267 17.97 19.12 -0.88
C VAL A 267 17.61 19.24 0.61
N GLU A 268 16.92 20.33 0.97
CA GLU A 268 16.45 20.54 2.34
C GLU A 268 15.53 19.38 2.77
N ASP A 269 15.68 18.95 4.03
CA ASP A 269 14.86 17.87 4.57
C ASP A 269 13.42 18.34 4.83
N ARG A 270 12.46 17.41 4.71
CA ARG A 270 11.06 17.74 4.96
C ARG A 270 10.76 17.86 6.45
N LYS A 271 9.77 18.67 6.80
CA LYS A 271 9.30 18.84 8.19
C LYS A 271 8.73 17.54 8.72
N GLY A 272 9.07 17.20 9.97
CA GLY A 272 8.53 16.00 10.62
C GLY A 272 8.96 14.67 9.96
N HIS A 273 10.13 14.65 9.31
CA HIS A 273 10.64 13.44 8.65
C HIS A 273 11.07 12.40 9.69
N ASP A 274 10.30 11.35 9.85
CA ASP A 274 10.64 10.23 10.72
C ASP A 274 11.96 9.58 10.30
N PHE A 275 12.80 9.28 11.30
CA PHE A 275 14.15 8.78 11.03
C PHE A 275 14.13 7.30 10.63
N ARG A 276 13.42 6.45 11.36
CA ARG A 276 13.39 5.01 11.11
C ARG A 276 12.02 4.41 11.37
N TYR A 277 11.55 3.55 10.47
CA TYR A 277 10.44 2.64 10.67
C TYR A 277 10.95 1.20 10.69
N SER A 278 10.42 0.39 11.60
CA SER A 278 10.74 -1.03 11.69
C SER A 278 9.59 -1.81 12.31
N LEU A 279 9.21 -2.90 11.69
CA LEU A 279 8.16 -3.81 12.15
C LEU A 279 8.74 -5.15 12.58
N ASP A 280 8.11 -5.78 13.56
CA ASP A 280 8.29 -7.19 13.90
C ASP A 280 7.22 -8.03 13.21
N GLY A 281 7.58 -8.75 12.14
CA GLY A 281 6.71 -9.63 11.36
C GLY A 281 6.64 -11.07 11.90
N SER A 282 7.27 -11.37 13.04
CA SER A 282 7.38 -12.73 13.59
C SER A 282 6.04 -13.43 13.82
N LYS A 283 4.93 -12.67 13.91
CA LYS A 283 3.59 -13.24 14.02
C LYS A 283 3.18 -13.98 12.74
N LEU A 284 3.37 -13.38 11.58
CA LEU A 284 3.09 -14.03 10.30
C LEU A 284 4.07 -15.18 10.02
N GLU A 285 5.34 -15.02 10.35
CA GLU A 285 6.32 -16.13 10.24
C GLU A 285 5.91 -17.37 11.03
N LYS A 286 5.50 -17.19 12.30
CA LYS A 286 5.00 -18.28 13.15
C LYS A 286 3.73 -18.94 12.59
N MET A 287 2.94 -18.22 11.79
CA MET A 287 1.77 -18.76 11.09
C MET A 287 2.14 -19.46 9.77
N GLY A 288 3.39 -19.33 9.30
CA GLY A 288 3.91 -20.00 8.11
C GLY A 288 4.01 -19.12 6.85
N TRP A 289 3.88 -17.79 6.98
CA TRP A 289 4.13 -16.88 5.87
C TRP A 289 5.50 -16.18 6.03
N THR A 290 6.25 -16.11 4.93
CA THR A 290 7.50 -15.34 4.82
C THR A 290 7.61 -14.72 3.43
N PRO A 291 8.28 -13.55 3.29
CA PRO A 291 8.59 -12.99 1.96
C PRO A 291 9.42 -14.00 1.14
N LYS A 292 9.24 -13.98 -0.17
CA LYS A 292 9.92 -14.90 -1.10
C LYS A 292 11.01 -14.23 -1.91
N TYR A 293 10.90 -12.91 -2.14
CA TYR A 293 11.81 -12.18 -3.00
C TYR A 293 12.99 -11.63 -2.22
N ASP A 294 14.19 -11.91 -2.71
CA ASP A 294 15.40 -11.18 -2.32
C ASP A 294 15.28 -9.72 -2.78
N PHE A 295 15.69 -8.78 -1.92
CA PHE A 295 15.52 -7.35 -2.16
C PHE A 295 16.23 -6.87 -3.45
N ASP A 296 17.50 -7.24 -3.64
CA ASP A 296 18.28 -6.76 -4.79
C ASP A 296 17.70 -7.32 -6.10
N THR A 297 17.28 -8.57 -6.12
CA THR A 297 16.57 -9.21 -7.24
C THR A 297 15.25 -8.50 -7.54
N ALA A 298 14.44 -8.22 -6.53
CA ALA A 298 13.17 -7.52 -6.69
C ALA A 298 13.34 -6.07 -7.16
N LEU A 299 14.39 -5.39 -6.67
CA LEU A 299 14.72 -4.03 -7.11
C LEU A 299 15.18 -4.03 -8.59
N GLU A 300 15.99 -5.00 -9.00
CA GLU A 300 16.40 -5.16 -10.40
C GLU A 300 15.19 -5.39 -11.32
N GLN A 301 14.27 -6.28 -10.93
CA GLN A 301 13.02 -6.50 -11.65
C GLN A 301 12.19 -5.21 -11.75
N THR A 302 12.13 -4.45 -10.66
CA THR A 302 11.40 -3.16 -10.63
C THR A 302 12.06 -2.16 -11.59
N VAL A 303 13.36 -1.96 -11.53
CA VAL A 303 14.09 -1.05 -12.43
C VAL A 303 13.86 -1.46 -13.88
N LYS A 304 14.01 -2.76 -14.19
CA LYS A 304 13.77 -3.30 -15.53
C LYS A 304 12.34 -3.00 -16.00
N TRP A 305 11.36 -3.24 -15.14
CA TRP A 305 9.96 -2.95 -15.49
C TRP A 305 9.75 -1.48 -15.87
N TYR A 306 10.29 -0.51 -15.09
CA TYR A 306 10.19 0.92 -15.44
C TYR A 306 10.91 1.27 -16.73
N VAL A 307 12.06 0.65 -17.01
CA VAL A 307 12.79 0.86 -18.28
C VAL A 307 11.97 0.38 -19.47
N GLU A 308 11.33 -0.78 -19.36
CA GLU A 308 10.55 -1.40 -20.44
C GLU A 308 9.13 -0.80 -20.60
N ASN A 309 8.56 -0.21 -19.54
CA ASN A 309 7.19 0.29 -19.51
C ASN A 309 7.10 1.82 -19.41
N ARG A 310 7.97 2.53 -20.15
CA ARG A 310 7.93 3.99 -20.18
C ARG A 310 6.56 4.53 -20.60
N TRP A 311 5.85 3.86 -21.49
CA TRP A 311 4.49 4.18 -21.95
C TRP A 311 3.48 4.28 -20.80
N TRP A 312 3.68 3.52 -19.72
CA TRP A 312 2.77 3.50 -18.58
C TRP A 312 3.00 4.70 -17.64
N TRP A 313 4.25 4.97 -17.28
CA TRP A 313 4.55 5.97 -16.26
C TRP A 313 4.83 7.39 -16.81
N GLU A 314 5.23 7.53 -18.05
CA GLU A 314 5.53 8.85 -18.64
C GLU A 314 4.32 9.79 -18.66
N PRO A 315 3.09 9.36 -19.03
CA PRO A 315 1.89 10.18 -18.94
C PRO A 315 1.48 10.59 -17.52
N LEU A 316 1.99 9.90 -16.50
CA LEU A 316 1.67 10.16 -15.09
C LEU A 316 2.58 11.22 -14.44
N LYS A 317 3.66 11.60 -15.11
CA LYS A 317 4.53 12.70 -14.65
C LYS A 317 3.77 14.02 -14.71
N ARG A 318 3.76 14.72 -13.64
CA ARG A 318 3.20 16.08 -13.52
C ARG A 318 4.30 17.10 -13.30
#